data_86636660829984e27dc8da6e19b750ce
#
_entry.id   86636660829984e27dc8da6e19b750ce
#
_cell.length_a   1.000
_cell.length_b   1.000
_cell.length_c   1.000
_cell.angle_alpha   90.00
_cell.angle_beta   90.00
_cell.angle_gamma   90.00
#
_symmetry.space_group_name_H-M   'P 1'
#
loop_
_entity.id
_entity.type
_entity.pdbx_description
1 polymer ?
#
loop_
_entity_poly.entity_id
_entity_poly.type
_entity_poly.pdbx_seq_one_letter_code
_entity_poly.pdbx_strand_id
1 'polypeptide(L)'
;MTKNKVEIMSPVGSYEALYAAIEAGADSVYFGVEGLNMRSRSANNFTIEDLKNIADIASQNGVKTYLTLNTIVYDSELGYMQEILNAAKQSGVSAVIAADLAVISYARSINLEVHLSTQCNITNREAVKF
;
A
#
# COMPACT_ATOMS: atom_id res chain seq x y z
N MET A 1 27.33 1.55 16.44
CA MET A 1 27.18 1.06 15.06
C MET A 1 25.79 0.55 14.84
N THR A 2 25.07 1.18 13.96
CA THR A 2 23.70 0.77 13.64
C THR A 2 23.75 -0.42 12.67
N LYS A 3 23.16 -1.54 13.07
CA LYS A 3 22.97 -2.65 12.16
C LYS A 3 21.82 -2.33 11.24
N ASN A 4 21.94 -2.66 9.96
CA ASN A 4 20.81 -2.59 9.04
C ASN A 4 19.75 -3.58 9.51
N LYS A 5 18.63 -3.06 9.93
CA LYS A 5 17.51 -3.87 10.37
C LYS A 5 16.69 -4.32 9.17
N VAL A 6 16.40 -5.61 9.08
CA VAL A 6 15.49 -6.14 8.07
C VAL A 6 14.06 -5.79 8.49
N GLU A 7 13.31 -5.18 7.59
CA GLU A 7 11.90 -4.86 7.82
C GLU A 7 11.04 -6.10 7.58
N ILE A 8 10.26 -6.47 8.59
CA ILE A 8 9.30 -7.58 8.48
C ILE A 8 7.96 -6.98 8.07
N MET A 9 7.51 -7.32 6.88
CA MET A 9 6.27 -6.83 6.30
C MET A 9 5.24 -7.96 6.25
N SER A 10 4.06 -7.73 6.84
CA SER A 10 3.00 -8.72 6.95
C SER A 10 1.76 -8.32 6.15
N PRO A 11 1.14 -9.24 5.41
CA PRO A 11 -0.15 -8.99 4.79
C PRO A 11 -1.25 -8.94 5.85
N VAL A 12 -2.19 -8.02 5.69
CA VAL A 12 -3.36 -7.95 6.55
C VAL A 12 -4.61 -7.75 5.71
N GLY A 13 -5.64 -8.55 5.96
CA GLY A 13 -6.90 -8.48 5.24
C GLY A 13 -8.10 -8.15 6.14
N SER A 14 -7.85 -7.97 7.43
CA SER A 14 -8.87 -7.68 8.43
C SER A 14 -8.24 -6.97 9.62
N TYR A 15 -9.07 -6.38 10.49
CA TYR A 15 -8.57 -5.79 11.74
C TYR A 15 -7.96 -6.85 12.66
N GLU A 16 -8.52 -8.06 12.68
CA GLU A 16 -7.95 -9.16 13.46
C GLU A 16 -6.53 -9.48 12.99
N ALA A 17 -6.33 -9.56 11.67
CA ALA A 17 -5.01 -9.81 11.10
C ALA A 17 -4.05 -8.65 11.39
N LEU A 18 -4.54 -7.42 11.36
CA LEU A 18 -3.75 -6.22 11.69
C LEU A 18 -3.23 -6.29 13.11
N TYR A 19 -4.10 -6.56 14.08
CA TYR A 19 -3.69 -6.67 15.48
C TYR A 19 -2.75 -7.85 15.71
N ALA A 20 -2.99 -8.97 15.05
CA ALA A 20 -2.10 -10.13 15.13
C ALA A 20 -0.70 -9.84 14.60
N ALA A 21 -0.61 -9.13 13.47
CA ALA A 21 0.66 -8.73 12.87
C ALA A 21 1.44 -7.78 13.80
N ILE A 22 0.77 -6.81 14.37
CA ILE A 22 1.38 -5.86 15.33
C ILE A 22 1.91 -6.61 16.55
N GLU A 23 1.11 -7.48 17.12
CA GLU A 23 1.48 -8.26 18.29
C GLU A 23 2.65 -9.21 18.01
N ALA A 24 2.71 -9.75 16.80
CA ALA A 24 3.82 -10.63 16.37
C ALA A 24 5.12 -9.87 16.07
N GLY A 25 5.09 -8.54 16.08
CA GLY A 25 6.30 -7.73 15.88
C GLY A 25 6.58 -7.32 14.44
N ALA A 26 5.57 -7.26 13.58
CA ALA A 26 5.74 -6.75 12.23
C ALA A 26 6.21 -5.30 12.25
N ASP A 27 7.11 -4.94 11.33
CA ASP A 27 7.59 -3.57 11.16
C ASP A 27 6.68 -2.78 10.24
N SER A 28 6.00 -3.47 9.35
CA SER A 28 5.06 -2.88 8.40
C SER A 28 3.96 -3.89 8.04
N VAL A 29 2.85 -3.35 7.57
CA VAL A 29 1.73 -4.15 7.07
C VAL A 29 1.34 -3.67 5.69
N TYR A 30 0.86 -4.57 4.84
CA TYR A 30 0.33 -4.19 3.54
C TYR A 30 -1.07 -4.76 3.35
N PHE A 31 -1.90 -4.01 2.67
CA PHE A 31 -3.32 -4.33 2.51
C PHE A 31 -3.88 -3.64 1.28
N GLY A 32 -5.03 -4.11 0.80
CA GLY A 32 -5.76 -3.49 -0.29
C GLY A 32 -7.10 -2.94 0.16
N VAL A 33 -7.65 -2.00 -0.62
CA VAL A 33 -9.04 -1.58 -0.50
C VAL A 33 -9.84 -2.16 -1.65
N GLU A 34 -11.13 -2.31 -1.46
CA GLU A 34 -11.99 -2.89 -2.48
C GLU A 34 -11.98 -2.06 -3.77
N GLY A 35 -12.06 -2.75 -4.90
CA GLY A 35 -12.25 -2.18 -6.22
C GLY A 35 -11.03 -2.18 -7.12
N LEU A 36 -9.82 -1.91 -6.62
CA LEU A 36 -8.62 -1.76 -7.45
C LEU A 36 -7.40 -2.50 -6.93
N ASN A 37 -7.57 -3.74 -6.49
CA ASN A 37 -6.43 -4.58 -6.13
C ASN A 37 -6.68 -6.04 -6.56
N MET A 38 -5.63 -6.85 -6.54
CA MET A 38 -5.71 -8.27 -6.96
C MET A 38 -6.68 -9.09 -6.09
N ARG A 39 -7.03 -8.57 -4.90
CA ARG A 39 -7.92 -9.22 -3.95
C ARG A 39 -9.31 -8.57 -3.90
N SER A 40 -9.66 -7.76 -4.91
CA SER A 40 -10.89 -6.97 -4.92
C SER A 40 -12.17 -7.79 -4.76
N ARG A 41 -12.11 -9.09 -5.05
CA ARG A 41 -13.24 -10.02 -4.89
C ARG A 41 -13.22 -10.78 -3.55
N SER A 42 -12.24 -10.51 -2.70
CA SER A 42 -12.15 -11.15 -1.39
C SER A 42 -13.18 -10.52 -0.44
N ALA A 43 -13.82 -11.35 0.37
CA ALA A 43 -14.78 -10.89 1.37
C ALA A 43 -14.12 -10.07 2.50
N ASN A 44 -12.79 -10.05 2.57
CA ASN A 44 -12.03 -9.42 3.65
C ASN A 44 -11.27 -8.18 3.18
N ASN A 45 -11.79 -7.45 2.20
CA ASN A 45 -11.17 -6.19 1.78
C ASN A 45 -11.62 -5.04 2.67
N PHE A 46 -10.68 -4.13 2.91
CA PHE A 46 -10.98 -2.86 3.56
C PHE A 46 -11.65 -1.90 2.57
N THR A 47 -12.32 -0.90 3.12
CA THR A 47 -12.90 0.21 2.35
C THR A 47 -11.99 1.43 2.48
N ILE A 48 -12.27 2.48 1.69
CA ILE A 48 -11.54 3.76 1.80
C ILE A 48 -11.65 4.32 3.22
N GLU A 49 -12.81 4.19 3.85
CA GLU A 49 -13.05 4.69 5.20
C GLU A 49 -12.18 4.01 6.26
N ASP A 50 -11.74 2.78 6.00
CA ASP A 50 -10.87 2.05 6.92
C ASP A 50 -9.44 2.58 6.93
N LEU A 51 -9.00 3.31 5.90
CA LEU A 51 -7.61 3.76 5.76
C LEU A 51 -7.14 4.57 6.98
N LYS A 52 -7.97 5.48 7.45
CA LYS A 52 -7.64 6.32 8.61
C LYS A 52 -7.45 5.47 9.87
N ASN A 53 -8.36 4.54 10.12
CA ASN A 53 -8.28 3.66 11.29
C ASN A 53 -7.05 2.76 11.22
N ILE A 54 -6.76 2.17 10.07
CA ILE A 54 -5.60 1.31 9.90
C ILE A 54 -4.31 2.10 10.11
N ALA A 55 -4.21 3.27 9.52
CA ALA A 55 -3.02 4.12 9.65
C ALA A 55 -2.82 4.57 11.11
N ASP A 56 -3.88 4.94 11.80
CA ASP A 56 -3.81 5.36 13.20
C ASP A 56 -3.38 4.21 14.11
N ILE A 57 -3.99 3.04 13.96
CA ILE A 57 -3.64 1.85 14.77
C ILE A 57 -2.17 1.48 14.55
N ALA A 58 -1.75 1.41 13.29
CA ALA A 58 -0.38 1.06 12.95
C ALA A 58 0.62 2.09 13.47
N SER A 59 0.33 3.38 13.27
CA SER A 59 1.19 4.48 13.70
C SER A 59 1.39 4.50 15.22
N GLN A 60 0.34 4.24 15.98
CA GLN A 60 0.41 4.18 17.45
C GLN A 60 1.34 3.07 17.93
N ASN A 61 1.57 2.06 17.11
CA ASN A 61 2.44 0.92 17.43
C ASN A 61 3.77 0.96 16.67
N GLY A 62 4.09 2.08 16.02
CA GLY A 62 5.35 2.22 15.28
C GLY A 62 5.43 1.36 14.03
N VAL A 63 4.29 0.97 13.45
CA VAL A 63 4.20 0.10 12.28
C VAL A 63 3.84 0.94 11.05
N LYS A 64 4.59 0.73 9.96
CA LYS A 64 4.32 1.39 8.68
C LYS A 64 3.18 0.70 7.94
N THR A 65 2.48 1.47 7.12
CA THR A 65 1.36 0.97 6.31
C THR A 65 1.64 1.13 4.83
N TYR A 66 1.43 0.07 4.06
CA TYR A 66 1.58 0.08 2.62
C TYR A 66 0.27 -0.34 1.96
N LEU A 67 -0.27 0.54 1.12
CA LEU A 67 -1.48 0.26 0.37
C LEU A 67 -1.13 -0.42 -0.94
N THR A 68 -1.70 -1.60 -1.20
CA THR A 68 -1.49 -2.27 -2.49
C THR A 68 -2.49 -1.73 -3.51
N LEU A 69 -1.96 -1.21 -4.61
CA LEU A 69 -2.72 -0.75 -5.76
C LEU A 69 -1.95 -1.20 -7.01
N ASN A 70 -1.79 -2.52 -7.12
CA ASN A 70 -0.87 -3.15 -8.05
C ASN A 70 -1.56 -3.84 -9.23
N THR A 71 -2.78 -3.43 -9.54
CA THR A 71 -3.52 -3.90 -10.71
C THR A 71 -3.38 -2.91 -11.87
N ILE A 72 -3.77 -3.37 -13.06
CA ILE A 72 -3.94 -2.49 -14.22
C ILE A 72 -5.16 -1.61 -13.96
N VAL A 73 -5.02 -0.31 -14.28
CA VAL A 73 -6.09 0.67 -14.11
C VAL A 73 -6.56 1.15 -15.48
N TYR A 74 -7.85 0.97 -15.75
CA TYR A 74 -8.47 1.43 -16.99
C TYR A 74 -8.99 2.87 -16.85
N ASP A 75 -9.23 3.53 -17.98
CA ASP A 75 -9.67 4.95 -17.98
C ASP A 75 -10.89 5.19 -17.09
N SER A 76 -11.84 4.26 -17.09
CA SER A 76 -13.04 4.36 -16.26
C SER A 76 -12.77 4.29 -14.75
N GLU A 77 -11.59 3.83 -14.37
CA GLU A 77 -11.19 3.64 -12.97
C GLU A 77 -10.27 4.74 -12.45
N LEU A 78 -9.81 5.65 -13.33
CA LEU A 78 -8.85 6.69 -12.95
C LEU A 78 -9.39 7.58 -11.83
N GLY A 79 -10.66 7.97 -11.89
CA GLY A 79 -11.26 8.81 -10.84
C GLY A 79 -11.26 8.13 -9.47
N TYR A 80 -11.62 6.86 -9.43
CA TYR A 80 -11.61 6.09 -8.19
C TYR A 80 -10.20 5.85 -7.67
N MET A 81 -9.26 5.59 -8.56
CA MET A 81 -7.83 5.46 -8.22
C MET A 81 -7.33 6.72 -7.53
N GLN A 82 -7.63 7.89 -8.08
CA GLN A 82 -7.24 9.16 -7.48
C GLN A 82 -7.88 9.36 -6.10
N GLU A 83 -9.15 9.00 -5.96
CA GLU A 83 -9.86 9.07 -4.68
C GLU A 83 -9.17 8.20 -3.62
N ILE A 84 -8.80 6.98 -3.96
CA ILE A 84 -8.09 6.07 -3.05
C ILE A 84 -6.74 6.65 -2.64
N LEU A 85 -5.95 7.14 -3.60
CA LEU A 85 -4.62 7.68 -3.30
C LEU A 85 -4.70 8.97 -2.47
N ASN A 86 -5.66 9.83 -2.74
CA ASN A 86 -5.89 11.03 -1.92
C ASN A 86 -6.25 10.66 -0.49
N ALA A 87 -7.15 9.69 -0.32
CA ALA A 87 -7.55 9.22 1.00
C ALA A 87 -6.36 8.58 1.75
N ALA A 88 -5.55 7.81 1.06
CA ALA A 88 -4.35 7.20 1.64
C ALA A 88 -3.38 8.27 2.13
N LYS A 89 -3.12 9.28 1.31
CA LYS A 89 -2.24 10.40 1.69
C LYS A 89 -2.77 11.15 2.92
N GLN A 90 -4.05 11.48 2.93
CA GLN A 90 -4.68 12.19 4.03
C GLN A 90 -4.74 11.36 5.31
N SER A 91 -4.85 10.05 5.18
CA SER A 91 -4.92 9.13 6.33
C SER A 91 -3.56 8.86 6.98
N GLY A 92 -2.47 9.18 6.32
CA GLY A 92 -1.13 8.93 6.83
C GLY A 92 -0.56 7.57 6.46
N VAL A 93 -1.08 6.95 5.38
CA VAL A 93 -0.50 5.72 4.82
C VAL A 93 0.93 6.01 4.37
N SER A 94 1.85 5.09 4.67
CA SER A 94 3.28 5.32 4.45
C SER A 94 3.68 5.32 2.98
N ALA A 95 3.12 4.41 2.20
CA ALA A 95 3.43 4.29 0.77
C ALA A 95 2.37 3.48 0.04
N VAL A 96 2.38 3.57 -1.28
CA VAL A 96 1.57 2.72 -2.16
C VAL A 96 2.47 1.75 -2.92
N ILE A 97 2.04 0.50 -3.04
CA ILE A 97 2.72 -0.51 -3.85
C ILE A 97 1.99 -0.55 -5.19
N ALA A 98 2.69 -0.16 -6.26
CA ALA A 98 2.06 0.10 -7.55
C ALA A 98 2.80 -0.59 -8.71
N ALA A 99 2.07 -0.85 -9.78
CA ALA A 99 2.61 -1.40 -11.02
C ALA A 99 2.21 -0.54 -12.24
N ASP A 100 1.04 0.09 -12.21
CA ASP A 100 0.53 0.88 -13.32
C ASP A 100 1.13 2.30 -13.29
N LEU A 101 1.56 2.78 -14.46
CA LEU A 101 2.19 4.10 -14.57
C LEU A 101 1.26 5.24 -14.13
N ALA A 102 -0.06 5.10 -14.34
CA ALA A 102 -1.01 6.11 -13.89
C ALA A 102 -1.02 6.24 -12.37
N VAL A 103 -0.97 5.11 -11.68
CA VAL A 103 -0.91 5.08 -10.20
C VAL A 103 0.39 5.72 -9.72
N ILE A 104 1.51 5.31 -10.31
CA ILE A 104 2.85 5.83 -9.95
C ILE A 104 2.91 7.33 -10.14
N SER A 105 2.45 7.81 -11.32
CA SER A 105 2.47 9.23 -11.67
C SER A 105 1.62 10.05 -10.70
N TYR A 106 0.40 9.60 -10.45
CA TYR A 106 -0.50 10.34 -9.56
C TYR A 106 -0.01 10.36 -8.11
N ALA A 107 0.44 9.22 -7.61
CA ALA A 107 0.98 9.14 -6.25
C ALA A 107 2.16 10.09 -6.05
N ARG A 108 3.05 10.16 -7.03
CA ARG A 108 4.18 11.11 -7.00
C ARG A 108 3.70 12.56 -7.01
N SER A 109 2.66 12.86 -7.77
CA SER A 109 2.13 14.22 -7.86
C SER A 109 1.56 14.73 -6.53
N ILE A 110 1.11 13.83 -5.65
CA ILE A 110 0.60 14.19 -4.33
C ILE A 110 1.61 13.90 -3.22
N ASN A 111 2.85 13.62 -3.56
CA ASN A 111 3.93 13.31 -2.61
C ASN A 111 3.66 12.08 -1.73
N LEU A 112 2.99 11.08 -2.27
CA LEU A 112 2.85 9.78 -1.65
C LEU A 112 3.96 8.87 -2.14
N GLU A 113 4.73 8.29 -1.22
CA GLU A 113 5.84 7.40 -1.55
C GLU A 113 5.34 6.19 -2.34
N VAL A 114 6.09 5.78 -3.37
CA VAL A 114 5.75 4.66 -4.24
C VAL A 114 6.79 3.56 -4.09
N HIS A 115 6.31 2.35 -3.84
CA HIS A 115 7.11 1.13 -3.94
C HIS A 115 6.67 0.36 -5.17
N LEU A 116 7.62 0.01 -6.04
CA LEU A 116 7.30 -0.70 -7.27
C LEU A 116 6.99 -2.16 -6.97
N SER A 117 5.85 -2.62 -7.48
CA SER A 117 5.46 -4.02 -7.36
C SER A 117 6.38 -4.92 -8.19
N THR A 118 6.51 -6.18 -7.79
CA THR A 118 7.20 -7.20 -8.58
C THR A 118 6.61 -7.34 -9.99
N GLN A 119 5.37 -6.93 -10.20
CA GLN A 119 4.71 -6.93 -11.50
C GLN A 119 5.32 -5.94 -12.49
N CYS A 120 6.14 -5.00 -12.02
CA CYS A 120 6.89 -4.10 -12.90
C CYS A 120 8.05 -4.82 -13.62
N ASN A 121 8.39 -6.03 -13.22
CA ASN A 121 9.43 -6.85 -13.86
C ASN A 121 10.79 -6.16 -13.99
N ILE A 122 11.22 -5.51 -12.92
CA ILE A 122 12.51 -4.83 -12.89
C ILE A 122 13.57 -5.87 -12.51
N THR A 123 14.29 -6.36 -13.52
CA THR A 123 15.19 -7.52 -13.37
C THR A 123 16.64 -7.22 -13.67
N ASN A 124 16.96 -5.99 -14.06
CA ASN A 124 18.32 -5.63 -14.45
C ASN A 124 18.61 -4.16 -14.12
N ARG A 125 19.90 -3.83 -14.21
CA ARG A 125 20.39 -2.51 -13.88
C ARG A 125 19.80 -1.39 -14.73
N GLU A 126 19.58 -1.64 -16.01
CA GLU A 126 19.03 -0.64 -16.92
C GLU A 126 17.58 -0.32 -16.59
N ALA A 127 16.78 -1.34 -16.22
CA ALA A 127 15.40 -1.14 -15.77
C ALA A 127 15.36 -0.30 -14.47
N VAL A 128 16.30 -0.50 -13.57
CA VAL A 128 16.38 0.29 -12.32
C VAL A 128 16.62 1.78 -12.61
N LYS A 129 17.41 2.09 -13.66
CA LYS A 129 17.71 3.47 -14.03
C LYS A 129 16.53 4.19 -14.68
N PHE A 130 15.62 3.44 -15.26
CA PHE A 130 14.48 3.98 -16.00
C PHE A 130 13.48 4.64 -15.06
#